data_79880e9ac87882cf6d57b71fe1d88838
#
_entry.id   79880e9ac87882cf6d57b71fe1d88838
#
_cell.length_a   1.000
_cell.length_b   1.000
_cell.length_c   1.000
_cell.angle_alpha   90.00
_cell.angle_beta   90.00
_cell.angle_gamma   90.00
#
_symmetry.space_group_name_H-M   'P 1'
#
loop_
_entity.id
_entity.type
_entity.pdbx_description
1 polymer ?
#
loop_
_entity_poly.entity_id
_entity_poly.type
_entity_poly.pdbx_seq_one_letter_code
_entity_poly.pdbx_strand_id
1 'polypeptide(L)'
;VLLAGLYATGTTSVTEPVPSRDHTERMLTALGVPVRVVGTTSTLEGGKRPSAFSTRLPGDPSSAAFFLAAAALTGGETTVRDMLLNDTRLGFVRALETMGVVVETAEDRQDLGERAGNIRVSGTVRTAISISEEDVPSLVDELPLVALLATQADGVSEMHGAGELRVKETDRIQTTVAGLRALGADIDGLPDGFVVRGPRTLRGSRVSSNGDHRVAMMLAVAGLVATGTTTIDGAEAANVSFPDFAPSLHALGASIDSE
;
A
#
# COMPACT_ATOMS: atom_id res chain seq x y z
N VAL A 1 18.35 -11.68 5.54
CA VAL A 1 19.02 -12.68 6.40
C VAL A 1 18.90 -14.08 5.79
N LEU A 2 17.70 -14.61 5.48
CA LEU A 2 17.49 -15.96 4.93
C LEU A 2 18.30 -16.22 3.65
N LEU A 3 18.32 -15.30 2.69
CA LEU A 3 19.11 -15.43 1.45
C LEU A 3 20.62 -15.55 1.75
N ALA A 4 21.13 -14.79 2.73
CA ALA A 4 22.52 -14.94 3.18
C ALA A 4 22.76 -16.29 3.87
N GLY A 5 21.75 -16.79 4.61
CA GLY A 5 21.78 -18.09 5.25
C GLY A 5 21.99 -19.27 4.30
N LEU A 6 21.64 -19.15 3.01
CA LEU A 6 21.92 -20.17 2.00
C LEU A 6 23.43 -20.48 1.85
N TYR A 7 24.27 -19.48 2.08
CA TYR A 7 25.72 -19.59 1.96
C TYR A 7 26.42 -19.88 3.28
N ALA A 8 25.68 -19.89 4.39
CA ALA A 8 26.23 -20.21 5.71
C ALA A 8 26.42 -21.73 5.88
N THR A 9 27.24 -22.12 6.87
CA THR A 9 27.29 -23.49 7.35
C THR A 9 26.40 -23.65 8.58
N GLY A 10 25.59 -24.71 8.62
CA GLY A 10 24.65 -24.97 9.71
C GLY A 10 23.33 -24.21 9.55
N THR A 11 22.67 -23.94 10.65
CA THR A 11 21.31 -23.42 10.70
C THR A 11 21.30 -21.89 10.84
N THR A 12 20.49 -21.20 10.05
CA THR A 12 20.20 -19.77 10.18
C THR A 12 18.76 -19.57 10.62
N SER A 13 18.55 -18.81 11.68
CA SER A 13 17.21 -18.43 12.18
C SER A 13 17.04 -16.94 12.22
N VAL A 14 15.84 -16.48 11.88
CA VAL A 14 15.40 -15.07 11.96
C VAL A 14 14.11 -15.02 12.74
N THR A 15 14.07 -14.20 13.78
CA THR A 15 12.85 -13.94 14.55
C THR A 15 12.44 -12.49 14.35
N GLU A 16 11.22 -12.26 13.89
CA GLU A 16 10.63 -10.94 13.72
C GLU A 16 9.85 -10.56 14.98
N PRO A 17 9.80 -9.27 15.36
CA PRO A 17 8.99 -8.83 16.50
C PRO A 17 7.48 -9.01 16.25
N VAL A 18 7.05 -8.81 15.01
CA VAL A 18 5.69 -9.05 14.50
C VAL A 18 5.79 -9.71 13.14
N PRO A 19 4.79 -10.52 12.71
CA PRO A 19 4.79 -11.13 11.40
C PRO A 19 4.85 -10.07 10.30
N SER A 20 5.75 -10.24 9.34
CA SER A 20 5.85 -9.36 8.18
C SER A 20 5.63 -10.12 6.87
N ARG A 21 6.29 -9.70 5.79
CA ARG A 21 6.17 -10.31 4.46
C ARG A 21 6.91 -11.64 4.38
N ASP A 22 6.26 -12.70 3.89
CA ASP A 22 6.78 -14.07 3.86
C ASP A 22 7.19 -14.56 2.44
N HIS A 23 7.44 -13.63 1.52
CA HIS A 23 7.80 -13.94 0.12
C HIS A 23 9.05 -14.79 0.00
N THR A 24 10.08 -14.54 0.82
CA THR A 24 11.35 -15.27 0.77
C THR A 24 11.14 -16.72 1.20
N GLU A 25 10.39 -16.94 2.26
CA GLU A 25 10.06 -18.26 2.80
C GLU A 25 9.30 -19.10 1.76
N ARG A 26 8.27 -18.53 1.16
CA ARG A 26 7.46 -19.18 0.12
C ARG A 26 8.31 -19.54 -1.10
N MET A 27 9.03 -18.56 -1.64
CA MET A 27 9.87 -18.75 -2.82
C MET A 27 10.95 -19.82 -2.56
N LEU A 28 11.70 -19.73 -1.47
CA LEU A 28 12.75 -20.70 -1.16
C LEU A 28 12.19 -22.11 -1.02
N THR A 29 11.07 -22.27 -0.31
CA THR A 29 10.39 -23.56 -0.15
C THR A 29 9.95 -24.12 -1.51
N ALA A 30 9.34 -23.31 -2.37
CA ALA A 30 8.94 -23.73 -3.71
C ALA A 30 10.13 -24.11 -4.60
N LEU A 31 11.30 -23.52 -4.38
CA LEU A 31 12.54 -23.83 -5.11
C LEU A 31 13.36 -24.98 -4.50
N GLY A 32 12.80 -25.72 -3.55
CA GLY A 32 13.41 -26.92 -2.96
C GLY A 32 14.36 -26.64 -1.80
N VAL A 33 14.33 -25.43 -1.22
CA VAL A 33 15.01 -25.08 0.03
C VAL A 33 13.98 -24.93 1.14
N PRO A 34 13.74 -25.97 1.95
CA PRO A 34 12.75 -25.90 3.02
C PRO A 34 13.07 -24.80 4.03
N VAL A 35 12.10 -23.92 4.28
CA VAL A 35 12.12 -22.95 5.37
C VAL A 35 11.07 -23.38 6.40
N ARG A 36 11.51 -23.61 7.62
CA ARG A 36 10.61 -23.92 8.75
C ARG A 36 10.19 -22.62 9.42
N VAL A 37 8.89 -22.39 9.48
CA VAL A 37 8.31 -21.23 10.18
C VAL A 37 7.58 -21.71 11.42
N VAL A 38 7.90 -21.12 12.58
CA VAL A 38 7.25 -21.39 13.87
C VAL A 38 7.00 -20.03 14.55
N GLY A 39 5.73 -19.63 14.64
CA GLY A 39 5.37 -18.29 15.08
C GLY A 39 6.00 -17.24 14.17
N THR A 40 6.80 -16.35 14.73
CA THR A 40 7.53 -15.30 13.99
C THR A 40 8.98 -15.68 13.66
N THR A 41 9.37 -16.96 13.85
CA THR A 41 10.73 -17.42 13.59
C THR A 41 10.79 -18.27 12.33
N SER A 42 11.56 -17.81 11.35
CA SER A 42 11.89 -18.53 10.11
C SER A 42 13.29 -19.12 10.22
N THR A 43 13.44 -20.40 9.87
CA THR A 43 14.69 -21.16 10.01
C THR A 43 14.98 -21.94 8.73
N LEU A 44 16.23 -21.91 8.27
CA LEU A 44 16.71 -22.74 7.16
C LEU A 44 18.09 -23.35 7.46
N GLU A 45 18.40 -24.46 6.78
CA GLU A 45 19.73 -25.08 6.73
C GLU A 45 20.53 -24.52 5.56
N GLY A 46 21.73 -24.04 5.85
CA GLY A 46 22.66 -23.53 4.83
C GLY A 46 23.22 -24.62 3.91
N GLY A 47 23.95 -24.19 2.88
CA GLY A 47 24.53 -25.07 1.87
C GLY A 47 23.52 -25.65 0.87
N LYS A 48 22.25 -25.29 0.95
CA LYS A 48 21.22 -25.65 -0.02
C LYS A 48 21.26 -24.68 -1.21
N ARG A 49 21.00 -25.21 -2.40
CA ARG A 49 20.89 -24.39 -3.62
C ARG A 49 19.46 -24.41 -4.13
N PRO A 50 18.82 -23.24 -4.31
CA PRO A 50 17.53 -23.17 -4.97
C PRO A 50 17.61 -23.71 -6.40
N SER A 51 16.54 -24.38 -6.86
CA SER A 51 16.41 -24.80 -8.24
C SER A 51 16.28 -23.60 -9.17
N ALA A 52 16.74 -23.73 -10.42
CA ALA A 52 16.45 -22.74 -11.43
C ALA A 52 14.96 -22.70 -11.73
N PHE A 53 14.43 -21.50 -12.01
CA PHE A 53 13.02 -21.31 -12.26
C PHE A 53 12.76 -20.25 -13.35
N SER A 54 11.54 -20.27 -13.85
CA SER A 54 10.98 -19.22 -14.68
C SER A 54 9.59 -18.93 -14.12
N THR A 55 9.26 -17.66 -13.86
CA THR A 55 7.98 -17.27 -13.31
C THR A 55 7.49 -15.97 -13.95
N ARG A 56 6.19 -15.75 -13.90
CA ARG A 56 5.58 -14.47 -14.17
C ARG A 56 5.31 -13.77 -12.84
N LEU A 57 5.98 -12.65 -12.60
CA LEU A 57 5.75 -11.84 -11.40
C LEU A 57 4.34 -11.25 -11.43
N PRO A 58 3.57 -11.37 -10.35
CA PRO A 58 2.29 -10.68 -10.22
C PRO A 58 2.48 -9.17 -10.03
N GLY A 59 1.41 -8.40 -10.26
CA GLY A 59 1.38 -6.97 -9.99
C GLY A 59 1.54 -6.66 -8.49
N ASP A 60 2.15 -5.52 -8.20
CA ASP A 60 2.40 -5.06 -6.83
C ASP A 60 1.14 -4.48 -6.19
N PRO A 61 0.71 -4.99 -5.00
CA PRO A 61 -0.42 -4.43 -4.24
C PRO A 61 -0.28 -2.95 -3.90
N SER A 62 0.94 -2.47 -3.63
CA SER A 62 1.18 -1.06 -3.32
C SER A 62 0.91 -0.15 -4.52
N SER A 63 1.32 -0.56 -5.72
CA SER A 63 1.01 0.17 -6.96
C SER A 63 -0.48 0.14 -7.28
N ALA A 64 -1.12 -1.01 -7.08
CA ALA A 64 -2.56 -1.17 -7.29
C ALA A 64 -3.40 -0.31 -6.34
N ALA A 65 -2.94 -0.12 -5.10
CA ALA A 65 -3.67 0.59 -4.05
C ALA A 65 -4.13 2.00 -4.46
N PHE A 66 -3.33 2.71 -5.26
CA PHE A 66 -3.69 4.07 -5.73
C PHE A 66 -4.91 4.06 -6.64
N PHE A 67 -5.04 3.07 -7.52
CA PHE A 67 -6.19 2.93 -8.42
C PHE A 67 -7.43 2.42 -7.70
N LEU A 68 -7.25 1.51 -6.75
CA LEU A 68 -8.34 1.04 -5.88
C LEU A 68 -8.87 2.20 -5.01
N ALA A 69 -7.97 3.03 -4.45
CA ALA A 69 -8.35 4.23 -3.71
C ALA A 69 -9.07 5.25 -4.59
N ALA A 70 -8.58 5.50 -5.81
CA ALA A 70 -9.22 6.41 -6.75
C ALA A 70 -10.66 5.98 -7.06
N ALA A 71 -10.89 4.69 -7.33
CA ALA A 71 -12.23 4.16 -7.55
C ALA A 71 -13.12 4.33 -6.30
N ALA A 72 -12.63 3.98 -5.11
CA ALA A 72 -13.36 4.07 -3.85
C ALA A 72 -13.72 5.52 -3.47
N LEU A 73 -12.89 6.50 -3.85
CA LEU A 73 -13.14 7.92 -3.58
C LEU A 73 -14.10 8.55 -4.58
N THR A 74 -14.02 8.16 -5.86
CA THR A 74 -14.86 8.74 -6.92
C THR A 74 -16.21 8.04 -7.09
N GLY A 75 -16.44 6.93 -6.39
CA GLY A 75 -17.64 6.10 -6.56
C GLY A 75 -17.64 5.29 -7.86
N GLY A 76 -16.47 5.13 -8.47
CA GLY A 76 -16.26 4.35 -9.68
C GLY A 76 -16.10 2.85 -9.40
N GLU A 77 -15.72 2.15 -10.45
CA GLU A 77 -15.39 0.73 -10.43
C GLU A 77 -14.03 0.52 -11.11
N THR A 78 -13.19 -0.29 -10.49
CA THR A 78 -11.88 -0.62 -11.05
C THR A 78 -11.55 -2.09 -10.80
N THR A 79 -10.99 -2.76 -11.81
CA THR A 79 -10.43 -4.10 -11.68
C THR A 79 -8.93 -4.07 -11.96
N VAL A 80 -8.13 -4.43 -10.96
CA VAL A 80 -6.69 -4.70 -11.12
C VAL A 80 -6.51 -6.19 -11.39
N ARG A 81 -5.84 -6.50 -12.49
CA ARG A 81 -5.61 -7.88 -12.94
C ARG A 81 -4.21 -8.37 -12.57
N ASP A 82 -4.09 -9.69 -12.39
CA ASP A 82 -2.83 -10.39 -12.13
C ASP A 82 -2.07 -9.79 -10.94
N MET A 83 -2.77 -9.38 -9.90
CA MET A 83 -2.21 -8.80 -8.68
C MET A 83 -1.78 -9.91 -7.72
N LEU A 84 -0.73 -9.68 -6.95
CA LEU A 84 -0.33 -10.55 -5.85
C LEU A 84 -1.42 -10.62 -4.78
N LEU A 85 -1.83 -11.86 -4.43
CA LEU A 85 -2.86 -12.15 -3.41
C LEU A 85 -2.24 -12.76 -2.13
N ASN A 86 -1.10 -12.23 -1.71
CA ASN A 86 -0.49 -12.63 -0.45
C ASN A 86 -1.14 -11.88 0.72
N ASP A 87 -1.64 -12.63 1.71
CA ASP A 87 -2.37 -12.07 2.86
C ASP A 87 -1.55 -11.06 3.67
N THR A 88 -0.21 -11.19 3.68
CA THR A 88 0.70 -10.23 4.33
C THR A 88 0.80 -8.89 3.60
N ARG A 89 0.20 -8.77 2.40
CA ARG A 89 0.22 -7.58 1.53
C ARG A 89 -1.18 -7.02 1.24
N LEU A 90 -2.24 -7.68 1.72
CA LEU A 90 -3.63 -7.27 1.44
C LEU A 90 -4.25 -6.42 2.56
N GLY A 91 -3.46 -5.84 3.44
CA GLY A 91 -3.97 -4.97 4.52
C GLY A 91 -4.79 -3.79 3.99
N PHE A 92 -4.34 -3.16 2.89
CA PHE A 92 -5.08 -2.06 2.27
C PHE A 92 -6.44 -2.52 1.69
N VAL A 93 -6.49 -3.72 1.10
CA VAL A 93 -7.74 -4.31 0.58
C VAL A 93 -8.74 -4.53 1.72
N ARG A 94 -8.29 -5.08 2.85
CA ARG A 94 -9.12 -5.24 4.06
C ARG A 94 -9.57 -3.89 4.64
N ALA A 95 -8.71 -2.87 4.58
CA ALA A 95 -9.09 -1.53 5.00
C ALA A 95 -10.23 -0.97 4.13
N LEU A 96 -10.19 -1.14 2.81
CA LEU A 96 -11.28 -0.76 1.91
C LEU A 96 -12.61 -1.45 2.29
N GLU A 97 -12.59 -2.77 2.53
CA GLU A 97 -13.77 -3.53 2.96
C GLU A 97 -14.32 -2.99 4.29
N THR A 98 -13.46 -2.75 5.27
CA THR A 98 -13.83 -2.19 6.58
C THR A 98 -14.46 -0.80 6.42
N MET A 99 -13.98 -0.01 5.48
CA MET A 99 -14.50 1.33 5.17
C MET A 99 -15.77 1.31 4.32
N GLY A 100 -16.32 0.12 4.00
CA GLY A 100 -17.61 -0.06 3.32
C GLY A 100 -17.52 -0.12 1.80
N VAL A 101 -16.33 -0.24 1.23
CA VAL A 101 -16.13 -0.48 -0.21
C VAL A 101 -16.37 -1.96 -0.52
N VAL A 102 -17.06 -2.23 -1.61
CA VAL A 102 -17.26 -3.62 -2.08
C VAL A 102 -16.01 -4.10 -2.78
N VAL A 103 -15.43 -5.20 -2.29
CA VAL A 103 -14.23 -5.82 -2.85
C VAL A 103 -14.54 -7.25 -3.27
N GLU A 104 -14.17 -7.60 -4.49
CA GLU A 104 -14.27 -8.94 -5.04
C GLU A 104 -12.87 -9.42 -5.44
N THR A 105 -12.47 -10.58 -4.95
CA THR A 105 -11.18 -11.20 -5.25
C THR A 105 -11.37 -12.51 -5.98
N ALA A 106 -10.68 -12.69 -7.10
CA ALA A 106 -10.66 -13.93 -7.88
C ALA A 106 -9.23 -14.40 -8.07
N GLU A 107 -8.88 -15.56 -7.51
CA GLU A 107 -7.58 -16.20 -7.72
C GLU A 107 -7.54 -16.85 -9.10
N ASP A 108 -6.50 -16.55 -9.89
CA ASP A 108 -6.34 -17.08 -11.24
C ASP A 108 -5.17 -18.10 -11.35
N ARG A 109 -4.14 -17.93 -10.53
CA ARG A 109 -2.96 -18.78 -10.56
C ARG A 109 -2.21 -18.81 -9.24
N GLN A 110 -1.38 -19.83 -9.06
CA GLN A 110 -0.37 -19.93 -8.01
C GLN A 110 0.98 -20.27 -8.63
N ASP A 111 2.04 -19.56 -8.24
CA ASP A 111 3.39 -19.80 -8.70
C ASP A 111 4.40 -19.41 -7.62
N LEU A 112 5.46 -20.24 -7.44
CA LEU A 112 6.50 -20.07 -6.42
C LEU A 112 5.95 -19.83 -4.99
N GLY A 113 4.82 -20.49 -4.65
CA GLY A 113 4.17 -20.38 -3.35
C GLY A 113 3.32 -19.10 -3.18
N GLU A 114 3.25 -18.24 -4.21
CA GLU A 114 2.43 -17.04 -4.21
C GLU A 114 1.17 -17.22 -5.04
N ARG A 115 0.06 -16.65 -4.54
CA ARG A 115 -1.20 -16.57 -5.27
C ARG A 115 -1.27 -15.27 -6.04
N ALA A 116 -1.83 -15.30 -7.24
CA ALA A 116 -2.12 -14.11 -8.03
C ALA A 116 -3.51 -14.20 -8.66
N GLY A 117 -4.11 -13.04 -8.88
CA GLY A 117 -5.46 -12.97 -9.43
C GLY A 117 -5.94 -11.54 -9.59
N ASN A 118 -7.27 -11.37 -9.65
CA ASN A 118 -7.88 -10.09 -9.91
C ASN A 118 -8.54 -9.56 -8.65
N ILE A 119 -8.42 -8.25 -8.41
CA ILE A 119 -9.20 -7.53 -7.39
C ILE A 119 -10.04 -6.48 -8.09
N ARG A 120 -11.34 -6.53 -7.83
CA ARG A 120 -12.32 -5.54 -8.27
C ARG A 120 -12.85 -4.79 -7.05
N VAL A 121 -12.90 -3.48 -7.15
CA VAL A 121 -13.52 -2.61 -6.16
C VAL A 121 -14.66 -1.82 -6.80
N SER A 122 -15.72 -1.57 -6.01
CA SER A 122 -16.84 -0.73 -6.39
C SER A 122 -17.47 -0.08 -5.17
N GLY A 123 -18.22 1.01 -5.39
CA GLY A 123 -18.83 1.76 -4.31
C GLY A 123 -17.91 2.83 -3.73
N THR A 124 -18.29 3.38 -2.57
CA THR A 124 -17.59 4.50 -1.94
C THR A 124 -17.26 4.22 -0.49
N VAL A 125 -16.22 4.87 -0.01
CA VAL A 125 -15.89 4.95 1.42
C VAL A 125 -17.09 5.54 2.20
N ARG A 126 -17.42 4.93 3.34
CA ARG A 126 -18.54 5.35 4.19
C ARG A 126 -18.16 5.44 5.66
N THR A 127 -17.37 4.49 6.15
CA THR A 127 -17.15 4.26 7.57
C THR A 127 -15.73 4.57 7.96
N ALA A 128 -15.54 5.24 9.08
CA ALA A 128 -14.25 5.43 9.71
C ALA A 128 -13.60 4.09 10.08
N ILE A 129 -12.26 4.09 10.18
CA ILE A 129 -11.47 2.90 10.45
C ILE A 129 -10.49 3.12 11.60
N SER A 130 -10.24 2.07 12.39
CA SER A 130 -9.15 2.01 13.35
C SER A 130 -8.12 0.98 12.87
N ILE A 131 -6.86 1.40 12.75
CA ILE A 131 -5.71 0.56 12.41
C ILE A 131 -4.81 0.46 13.63
N SER A 132 -4.58 -0.75 14.09
CA SER A 132 -3.69 -1.06 15.22
C SER A 132 -2.25 -1.35 14.73
N GLU A 133 -1.30 -1.39 15.68
CA GLU A 133 0.08 -1.78 15.42
C GLU A 133 0.20 -3.16 14.75
N GLU A 134 -0.71 -4.09 15.07
CA GLU A 134 -0.71 -5.44 14.50
C GLU A 134 -1.09 -5.46 13.01
N ASP A 135 -1.90 -4.50 12.55
CA ASP A 135 -2.34 -4.38 11.16
C ASP A 135 -1.26 -3.77 10.27
N VAL A 136 -0.46 -2.84 10.84
CA VAL A 136 0.51 -1.99 10.13
C VAL A 136 1.44 -2.75 9.19
N PRO A 137 2.06 -3.90 9.54
CA PRO A 137 3.00 -4.59 8.65
C PRO A 137 2.41 -4.95 7.29
N SER A 138 1.09 -5.18 7.22
CA SER A 138 0.40 -5.58 5.99
C SER A 138 0.01 -4.43 5.06
N LEU A 139 0.11 -3.16 5.53
CA LEU A 139 -0.32 -1.95 4.79
C LEU A 139 0.47 -0.68 5.15
N VAL A 140 1.64 -0.79 5.76
CA VAL A 140 2.41 0.38 6.24
C VAL A 140 2.62 1.43 5.15
N ASP A 141 2.94 0.97 3.96
CA ASP A 141 3.22 1.85 2.83
C ASP A 141 1.95 2.48 2.22
N GLU A 142 0.78 1.93 2.50
CA GLU A 142 -0.54 2.40 2.07
C GLU A 142 -1.26 3.27 3.11
N LEU A 143 -0.73 3.40 4.34
CA LEU A 143 -1.35 4.23 5.39
C LEU A 143 -1.60 5.68 4.97
N PRO A 144 -0.76 6.36 4.17
CA PRO A 144 -1.09 7.67 3.61
C PRO A 144 -2.36 7.66 2.75
N LEU A 145 -2.61 6.57 1.98
CA LEU A 145 -3.85 6.41 1.23
C LEU A 145 -5.05 6.13 2.15
N VAL A 146 -4.87 5.35 3.21
CA VAL A 146 -5.93 5.13 4.21
C VAL A 146 -6.30 6.46 4.89
N ALA A 147 -5.31 7.31 5.21
CA ALA A 147 -5.56 8.64 5.75
C ALA A 147 -6.34 9.52 4.76
N LEU A 148 -6.03 9.44 3.46
CA LEU A 148 -6.81 10.12 2.42
C LEU A 148 -8.25 9.58 2.36
N LEU A 149 -8.46 8.26 2.32
CA LEU A 149 -9.79 7.64 2.33
C LEU A 149 -10.60 8.09 3.55
N ALA A 150 -9.96 8.15 4.72
CA ALA A 150 -10.57 8.58 5.98
C ALA A 150 -11.09 10.03 5.94
N THR A 151 -10.54 10.89 5.06
CA THR A 151 -11.08 12.25 4.87
C THR A 151 -12.50 12.26 4.31
N GLN A 152 -12.94 11.15 3.67
CA GLN A 152 -14.27 10.99 3.07
C GLN A 152 -15.17 10.04 3.87
N ALA A 153 -14.64 9.40 4.92
CA ALA A 153 -15.40 8.51 5.81
C ALA A 153 -16.20 9.28 6.85
N ASP A 154 -17.33 8.74 7.28
CA ASP A 154 -18.12 9.29 8.39
C ASP A 154 -17.53 8.85 9.73
N GLY A 155 -17.07 9.82 10.53
CA GLY A 155 -16.54 9.61 11.86
C GLY A 155 -15.07 9.96 12.03
N VAL A 156 -14.43 9.36 13.03
CA VAL A 156 -13.01 9.55 13.38
C VAL A 156 -12.26 8.27 13.07
N SER A 157 -11.25 8.37 12.21
CA SER A 157 -10.33 7.27 11.93
C SER A 157 -9.02 7.48 12.68
N GLU A 158 -8.50 6.41 13.27
CA GLU A 158 -7.25 6.43 14.04
C GLU A 158 -6.30 5.34 13.53
N MET A 159 -5.04 5.68 13.36
CA MET A 159 -3.99 4.78 12.90
C MET A 159 -2.79 4.91 13.83
N HIS A 160 -2.35 3.81 14.41
CA HIS A 160 -1.26 3.75 15.38
C HIS A 160 -0.21 2.70 14.98
N GLY A 161 0.97 2.75 15.62
CA GLY A 161 2.03 1.76 15.40
C GLY A 161 2.86 1.94 14.13
N ALA A 162 2.64 3.02 13.38
CA ALA A 162 3.30 3.28 12.11
C ALA A 162 4.51 4.23 12.20
N GLY A 163 5.23 4.22 13.31
CA GLY A 163 6.40 5.08 13.53
C GLY A 163 7.49 4.93 12.45
N GLU A 164 7.57 3.77 11.77
CA GLU A 164 8.46 3.53 10.64
C GLU A 164 8.23 4.51 9.47
N LEU A 165 7.04 5.05 9.30
CA LEU A 165 6.74 6.05 8.26
C LEU A 165 7.59 7.32 8.37
N ARG A 166 8.15 7.61 9.54
CA ARG A 166 8.98 8.80 9.76
C ARG A 166 10.40 8.69 9.20
N VAL A 167 10.84 7.46 8.93
CA VAL A 167 12.20 7.16 8.44
C VAL A 167 12.20 6.56 7.03
N LYS A 168 11.12 6.75 6.28
CA LYS A 168 11.03 6.40 4.84
C LYS A 168 11.75 7.47 4.00
N GLU A 169 11.41 7.63 2.73
CA GLU A 169 11.98 8.64 1.81
C GLU A 169 11.81 10.07 2.35
N THR A 170 10.72 10.30 3.07
CA THR A 170 10.43 11.50 3.86
C THR A 170 9.87 11.08 5.23
N ASP A 171 9.67 12.02 6.14
CA ASP A 171 8.73 11.81 7.24
C ASP A 171 7.32 11.78 6.65
N ARG A 172 6.87 10.58 6.24
CA ARG A 172 5.56 10.38 5.58
C ARG A 172 4.38 10.77 6.45
N ILE A 173 4.52 10.74 7.78
CA ILE A 173 3.47 11.26 8.67
C ILE A 173 3.35 12.76 8.48
N GLN A 174 4.46 13.48 8.57
CA GLN A 174 4.47 14.93 8.43
C GLN A 174 4.03 15.38 7.03
N THR A 175 4.56 14.75 5.97
CA THR A 175 4.26 15.13 4.58
C THR A 175 2.81 14.82 4.20
N THR A 176 2.25 13.70 4.63
CA THR A 176 0.83 13.36 4.43
C THR A 176 -0.08 14.37 5.13
N VAL A 177 0.19 14.67 6.40
CA VAL A 177 -0.59 15.65 7.17
C VAL A 177 -0.54 17.03 6.52
N ALA A 178 0.65 17.49 6.12
CA ALA A 178 0.83 18.80 5.49
C ALA A 178 0.06 18.88 4.16
N GLY A 179 0.18 17.85 3.30
CA GLY A 179 -0.50 17.80 2.01
C GLY A 179 -2.02 17.76 2.14
N LEU A 180 -2.55 16.87 2.97
CA LEU A 180 -4.01 16.73 3.15
C LEU A 180 -4.63 17.95 3.86
N ARG A 181 -3.95 18.55 4.84
CA ARG A 181 -4.39 19.83 5.45
C ARG A 181 -4.44 20.98 4.45
N ALA A 182 -3.47 21.09 3.55
CA ALA A 182 -3.47 22.09 2.52
C ALA A 182 -4.66 21.95 1.56
N LEU A 183 -5.18 20.72 1.39
CA LEU A 183 -6.42 20.43 0.67
C LEU A 183 -7.68 20.58 1.52
N GLY A 184 -7.58 20.95 2.80
CA GLY A 184 -8.71 21.19 3.70
C GLY A 184 -9.16 20.00 4.56
N ALA A 185 -8.38 18.93 4.62
CA ALA A 185 -8.65 17.80 5.51
C ALA A 185 -8.49 18.17 6.99
N ASP A 186 -9.29 17.54 7.84
CA ASP A 186 -9.17 17.59 9.30
C ASP A 186 -8.37 16.37 9.77
N ILE A 187 -7.06 16.52 9.81
CA ILE A 187 -6.10 15.45 10.08
C ILE A 187 -5.03 15.93 11.06
N ASP A 188 -4.70 15.10 12.04
CA ASP A 188 -3.58 15.29 12.97
C ASP A 188 -2.56 14.16 12.82
N GLY A 189 -1.28 14.54 12.84
CA GLY A 189 -0.18 13.58 12.93
C GLY A 189 0.09 13.20 14.38
N LEU A 190 0.18 11.90 14.63
CA LEU A 190 0.65 11.33 15.88
C LEU A 190 2.15 11.02 15.79
N PRO A 191 2.83 10.70 16.91
CA PRO A 191 4.20 10.20 16.86
C PRO A 191 4.39 9.00 15.92
N ASP A 192 3.34 8.16 15.79
CA ASP A 192 3.34 6.88 15.11
C ASP A 192 2.10 6.65 14.22
N GLY A 193 1.46 7.72 13.72
CA GLY A 193 0.28 7.56 12.88
C GLY A 193 -0.52 8.81 12.63
N PHE A 194 -1.85 8.65 12.51
CA PHE A 194 -2.77 9.70 12.11
C PHE A 194 -4.09 9.63 12.88
N VAL A 195 -4.71 10.80 13.10
CA VAL A 195 -6.13 10.93 13.42
C VAL A 195 -6.79 11.77 12.34
N VAL A 196 -7.84 11.23 11.71
CA VAL A 196 -8.56 11.89 10.62
C VAL A 196 -10.05 11.97 10.98
N ARG A 197 -10.63 13.17 10.80
CA ARG A 197 -12.06 13.43 11.07
C ARG A 197 -12.76 13.76 9.76
N GLY A 198 -13.61 12.87 9.32
CA GLY A 198 -14.38 13.03 8.09
C GLY A 198 -15.89 12.96 8.30
N PRO A 199 -16.69 13.15 7.24
CA PRO A 199 -16.24 13.54 5.91
C PRO A 199 -15.84 15.02 5.79
N ARG A 200 -14.92 15.34 4.87
CA ARG A 200 -14.50 16.72 4.56
C ARG A 200 -14.47 16.96 3.06
N THR A 201 -15.01 18.09 2.63
CA THR A 201 -14.86 18.54 1.25
C THR A 201 -13.44 19.03 1.04
N LEU A 202 -12.67 18.31 0.22
CA LEU A 202 -11.34 18.72 -0.18
C LEU A 202 -11.40 19.80 -1.24
N ARG A 203 -10.42 20.71 -1.24
CA ARG A 203 -10.30 21.82 -2.20
C ARG A 203 -8.92 21.78 -2.83
N GLY A 204 -8.88 21.96 -4.14
CA GLY A 204 -7.63 22.04 -4.89
C GLY A 204 -6.74 23.16 -4.34
N SER A 205 -5.46 22.86 -4.23
CA SER A 205 -4.43 23.74 -3.71
C SER A 205 -3.08 23.36 -4.30
N ARG A 206 -2.07 24.23 -4.13
CA ARG A 206 -0.69 23.86 -4.41
C ARG A 206 -0.11 23.10 -3.22
N VAL A 207 0.39 21.89 -3.48
CA VAL A 207 0.95 20.96 -2.49
C VAL A 207 2.29 20.41 -2.97
N SER A 208 3.10 19.84 -2.08
CA SER A 208 4.39 19.27 -2.43
C SER A 208 4.48 17.80 -2.07
N SER A 209 5.05 16.99 -2.97
CA SER A 209 5.43 15.61 -2.71
C SER A 209 6.65 15.48 -1.79
N ASN A 210 7.42 16.55 -1.65
CA ASN A 210 8.74 16.57 -1.01
C ASN A 210 9.72 15.52 -1.58
N GLY A 211 9.54 15.11 -2.85
CA GLY A 211 10.33 14.08 -3.52
C GLY A 211 9.96 12.64 -3.16
N ASP A 212 8.88 12.43 -2.39
CA ASP A 212 8.38 11.09 -2.08
C ASP A 212 7.34 10.65 -3.12
N HIS A 213 7.64 9.54 -3.80
CA HIS A 213 6.80 8.99 -4.85
C HIS A 213 5.39 8.60 -4.36
N ARG A 214 5.27 8.05 -3.13
CA ARG A 214 3.96 7.66 -2.57
C ARG A 214 3.12 8.87 -2.18
N VAL A 215 3.77 9.91 -1.66
CA VAL A 215 3.10 11.19 -1.36
C VAL A 215 2.64 11.86 -2.65
N ALA A 216 3.48 11.88 -3.72
CA ALA A 216 3.10 12.40 -5.03
C ALA A 216 1.84 11.71 -5.56
N MET A 217 1.83 10.38 -5.60
CA MET A 217 0.70 9.59 -6.10
C MET A 217 -0.55 9.73 -5.20
N MET A 218 -0.40 9.75 -3.87
CA MET A 218 -1.50 9.99 -2.93
C MET A 218 -2.15 11.36 -3.15
N LEU A 219 -1.35 12.42 -3.34
CA LEU A 219 -1.86 13.77 -3.59
C LEU A 219 -2.55 13.87 -4.95
N ALA A 220 -2.08 13.14 -5.97
CA ALA A 220 -2.76 13.06 -7.25
C ALA A 220 -4.14 12.40 -7.11
N VAL A 221 -4.24 11.30 -6.36
CA VAL A 221 -5.53 10.66 -6.05
C VAL A 221 -6.44 11.60 -5.25
N ALA A 222 -5.89 12.36 -4.29
CA ALA A 222 -6.66 13.37 -3.54
C ALA A 222 -7.22 14.46 -4.46
N GLY A 223 -6.46 14.86 -5.49
CA GLY A 223 -6.89 15.82 -6.51
C GLY A 223 -8.14 15.39 -7.27
N LEU A 224 -8.38 14.08 -7.43
CA LEU A 224 -9.56 13.57 -8.15
C LEU A 224 -10.89 13.91 -7.46
N VAL A 225 -10.88 14.10 -6.14
CA VAL A 225 -12.07 14.42 -5.34
C VAL A 225 -12.05 15.84 -4.75
N ALA A 226 -10.98 16.58 -4.97
CA ALA A 226 -10.89 17.97 -4.56
C ALA A 226 -11.64 18.88 -5.54
N THR A 227 -12.36 19.89 -5.02
CA THR A 227 -12.99 20.91 -5.86
C THR A 227 -11.97 21.93 -6.33
N GLY A 228 -11.88 22.18 -7.65
CA GLY A 228 -10.88 23.07 -8.26
C GLY A 228 -9.62 22.31 -8.67
N THR A 229 -8.52 23.01 -8.90
CA THR A 229 -7.27 22.45 -9.40
C THR A 229 -6.29 22.18 -8.27
N THR A 230 -5.72 20.98 -8.24
CA THR A 230 -4.60 20.61 -7.36
C THR A 230 -3.31 20.62 -8.16
N THR A 231 -2.33 21.41 -7.75
CA THR A 231 -0.99 21.46 -8.34
C THR A 231 0.00 20.76 -7.39
N ILE A 232 0.77 19.81 -7.90
CA ILE A 232 1.70 19.02 -7.10
C ILE A 232 3.13 19.33 -7.50
N ASP A 233 3.86 20.03 -6.62
CA ASP A 233 5.30 20.25 -6.80
C ASP A 233 6.06 18.95 -6.54
N GLY A 234 6.97 18.58 -7.45
CA GLY A 234 7.72 17.34 -7.39
C GLY A 234 6.89 16.10 -7.77
N ALA A 235 5.85 16.27 -8.62
CA ALA A 235 5.02 15.14 -9.08
C ALA A 235 5.80 14.06 -9.82
N GLU A 236 6.93 14.43 -10.46
CA GLU A 236 7.85 13.51 -11.15
C GLU A 236 8.44 12.43 -10.24
N ALA A 237 8.42 12.62 -8.93
CA ALA A 237 8.82 11.59 -7.95
C ALA A 237 8.04 10.28 -8.15
N ALA A 238 6.78 10.34 -8.61
CA ALA A 238 5.97 9.16 -8.93
C ALA A 238 6.68 8.23 -9.92
N ASN A 239 7.48 8.76 -10.85
CA ASN A 239 8.19 7.99 -11.88
C ASN A 239 9.26 7.04 -11.32
N VAL A 240 9.68 7.24 -10.06
CA VAL A 240 10.67 6.36 -9.41
C VAL A 240 10.14 4.94 -9.26
N SER A 241 8.86 4.79 -8.94
CA SER A 241 8.24 3.47 -8.72
C SER A 241 7.14 3.14 -9.73
N PHE A 242 6.53 4.14 -10.38
CA PHE A 242 5.45 3.95 -11.33
C PHE A 242 5.49 5.00 -12.45
N PRO A 243 6.36 4.84 -13.47
CA PRO A 243 6.49 5.82 -14.56
C PRO A 243 5.20 6.11 -15.33
N ASP A 244 4.32 5.10 -15.45
CA ASP A 244 3.05 5.21 -16.17
C ASP A 244 1.85 5.59 -15.27
N PHE A 245 2.10 6.12 -14.06
CA PHE A 245 1.04 6.42 -13.10
C PHE A 245 0.03 7.45 -13.65
N ALA A 246 0.49 8.64 -14.04
CA ALA A 246 -0.37 9.69 -14.57
C ALA A 246 -1.05 9.29 -15.89
N PRO A 247 -0.34 8.70 -16.89
CA PRO A 247 -0.98 8.14 -18.08
C PRO A 247 -2.05 7.08 -17.76
N SER A 248 -1.82 6.22 -16.77
CA SER A 248 -2.79 5.20 -16.37
C SER A 248 -4.04 5.78 -15.74
N LEU A 249 -3.92 6.79 -14.87
CA LEU A 249 -5.06 7.50 -14.32
C LEU A 249 -5.84 8.23 -15.41
N HIS A 250 -5.14 8.89 -16.34
CA HIS A 250 -5.77 9.56 -17.48
C HIS A 250 -6.56 8.58 -18.36
N ALA A 251 -6.00 7.39 -18.64
CA ALA A 251 -6.66 6.33 -19.41
C ALA A 251 -7.94 5.81 -18.72
N LEU A 252 -8.02 5.92 -17.38
CA LEU A 252 -9.22 5.60 -16.59
C LEU A 252 -10.21 6.77 -16.46
N GLY A 253 -9.94 7.90 -17.11
CA GLY A 253 -10.84 9.04 -17.18
C GLY A 253 -10.53 10.18 -16.19
N ALA A 254 -9.41 10.13 -15.49
CA ALA A 254 -8.97 11.23 -14.64
C ALA A 254 -8.52 12.42 -15.49
N SER A 255 -8.89 13.64 -15.07
CA SER A 255 -8.31 14.88 -15.62
C SER A 255 -7.00 15.15 -14.88
N ILE A 256 -5.90 14.78 -15.49
CA ILE A 256 -4.54 14.94 -14.97
C ILE A 256 -3.62 15.37 -16.10
N ASP A 257 -2.92 16.48 -15.92
CA ASP A 257 -1.95 17.01 -16.85
C ASP A 257 -0.57 17.07 -16.20
N SER A 258 0.49 16.84 -16.96
CA SER A 258 1.88 17.06 -16.57
C SER A 258 2.41 18.24 -17.36
N GLU A 259 2.78 19.31 -16.67
CA GLU A 259 3.49 20.45 -17.25
C GLU A 259 4.99 20.17 -17.40
#